data_e95b8c23f8bf50c4b9e57d6cbc96c52c
#
_entry.id   e95b8c23f8bf50c4b9e57d6cbc96c52c
#
_cell.length_a   1.000
_cell.length_b   1.000
_cell.length_c   1.000
_cell.angle_alpha   90.00
_cell.angle_beta   90.00
_cell.angle_gamma   90.00
#
_symmetry.space_group_name_H-M   'P 1'
#
loop_
_entity.id
_entity.type
_entity.pdbx_description
1 polymer ?
#
loop_
_entity_poly.entity_id
_entity_poly.type
_entity_poly.pdbx_seq_one_letter_code
_entity_poly.pdbx_strand_id
1 'polypeptide(L)'
;MKNEFFNIIDIMEAANKEYSENNVIKTATENITYSQLYTSICLFSDFLRKMCGNRVKIALVAPNGYIWIKGFFSIINSDNVAIPIDHGLNYEKLIEILKEFHIRVILIDPSIVDEEIIRKIKLEGIYVINAQNFVAEDLRLAENDRIEERECSAIYFTSGTTGKYKAVMISQRNLIQNCISIDSILRFKRECVLLNVLPFHHSFAIMCDVIYAMYLGATICISDLKNFEQNLVA
;
A
#
# COMPACT_ATOMS: atom_id res chain seq x y z
N MET A 1 6.68 -20.43 -17.81
CA MET A 1 7.77 -19.47 -18.10
C MET A 1 7.90 -18.61 -16.86
N LYS A 2 9.09 -18.57 -16.23
CA LYS A 2 9.34 -17.61 -15.13
C LYS A 2 9.49 -16.25 -15.80
N ASN A 3 8.46 -15.41 -15.74
CA ASN A 3 8.57 -14.03 -16.18
C ASN A 3 9.62 -13.33 -15.32
N GLU A 4 10.61 -12.69 -15.95
CA GLU A 4 11.47 -11.76 -15.24
C GLU A 4 10.66 -10.49 -14.98
N PHE A 5 10.30 -10.26 -13.73
CA PHE A 5 9.65 -9.02 -13.31
C PHE A 5 10.71 -7.99 -12.92
N PHE A 6 10.60 -6.79 -13.44
CA PHE A 6 11.49 -5.67 -13.13
C PHE A 6 10.87 -4.74 -12.10
N ASN A 7 9.56 -4.56 -12.16
CA ASN A 7 8.78 -3.72 -11.27
C ASN A 7 7.63 -4.51 -10.65
N ILE A 8 7.14 -4.04 -9.52
CA ILE A 8 6.05 -4.69 -8.82
C ILE A 8 4.75 -4.66 -9.63
N ILE A 9 4.58 -3.65 -10.49
CA ILE A 9 3.42 -3.53 -11.37
C ILE A 9 3.41 -4.60 -12.47
N ASP A 10 4.57 -5.12 -12.86
CA ASP A 10 4.68 -6.19 -13.87
C ASP A 10 3.98 -7.46 -13.38
N ILE A 11 4.04 -7.73 -12.06
CA ILE A 11 3.32 -8.84 -11.42
C ILE A 11 1.81 -8.64 -11.56
N MET A 12 1.33 -7.43 -11.29
CA MET A 12 -0.09 -7.08 -11.41
C MET A 12 -0.59 -7.16 -12.85
N GLU A 13 0.22 -6.67 -13.80
CA GLU A 13 -0.10 -6.70 -15.21
C GLU A 13 -0.19 -8.15 -15.73
N ALA A 14 0.78 -8.98 -15.37
CA ALA A 14 0.77 -10.40 -15.73
C ALA A 14 -0.45 -11.14 -15.15
N ALA A 15 -0.76 -10.90 -13.87
CA ALA A 15 -1.93 -11.48 -13.23
C ALA A 15 -3.25 -10.97 -13.87
N ASN A 16 -3.34 -9.67 -14.17
CA ASN A 16 -4.51 -9.12 -14.86
C ASN A 16 -4.68 -9.70 -16.27
N LYS A 17 -3.61 -9.88 -17.02
CA LYS A 17 -3.66 -10.45 -18.37
C LYS A 17 -4.20 -11.88 -18.38
N GLU A 18 -3.88 -12.66 -17.36
CA GLU A 18 -4.25 -14.08 -17.28
C GLU A 18 -5.55 -14.33 -16.51
N TYR A 19 -5.85 -13.47 -15.51
CA TYR A 19 -6.92 -13.69 -14.52
C TYR A 19 -7.86 -12.49 -14.35
N SER A 20 -8.08 -11.69 -15.39
CA SER A 20 -8.80 -10.39 -15.33
C SER A 20 -10.12 -10.45 -14.55
N GLU A 21 -10.94 -11.48 -14.78
CA GLU A 21 -12.27 -11.63 -14.20
C GLU A 21 -12.27 -12.34 -12.83
N ASN A 22 -11.12 -12.87 -12.40
CA ASN A 22 -11.02 -13.52 -11.10
C ASN A 22 -10.97 -12.48 -9.99
N ASN A 23 -11.54 -12.81 -8.84
CA ASN A 23 -11.43 -11.95 -7.66
C ASN A 23 -10.00 -11.97 -7.12
N VAL A 24 -9.38 -10.80 -6.99
CA VAL A 24 -8.12 -10.61 -6.28
C VAL A 24 -8.36 -10.29 -4.80
N ILE A 25 -9.44 -9.57 -4.48
CA ILE A 25 -9.80 -9.22 -3.10
C ILE A 25 -11.22 -9.69 -2.83
N LYS A 26 -11.41 -10.33 -1.68
CA LYS A 26 -12.71 -10.64 -1.09
C LYS A 26 -12.79 -10.12 0.33
N THR A 27 -13.87 -9.44 0.65
CA THR A 27 -14.25 -9.05 2.01
C THR A 27 -15.70 -9.53 2.27
N ALA A 28 -16.21 -9.29 3.45
CA ALA A 28 -17.62 -9.61 3.75
C ALA A 28 -18.62 -8.81 2.88
N THR A 29 -18.23 -7.67 2.35
CA THR A 29 -19.12 -6.72 1.64
C THR A 29 -18.70 -6.43 0.21
N GLU A 30 -17.51 -6.83 -0.21
CA GLU A 30 -16.93 -6.40 -1.47
C GLU A 30 -16.10 -7.52 -2.13
N ASN A 31 -16.24 -7.63 -3.45
CA ASN A 31 -15.38 -8.47 -4.28
C ASN A 31 -14.77 -7.60 -5.38
N ILE A 32 -13.44 -7.61 -5.50
CA ILE A 32 -12.71 -6.83 -6.52
C ILE A 32 -11.99 -7.80 -7.44
N THR A 33 -12.16 -7.64 -8.75
CA THR A 33 -11.43 -8.43 -9.74
C THR A 33 -10.03 -7.88 -10.00
N TYR A 34 -9.16 -8.71 -10.62
CA TYR A 34 -7.84 -8.27 -11.07
C TYR A 34 -7.93 -7.08 -12.03
N SER A 35 -8.90 -7.10 -12.96
CA SER A 35 -9.13 -6.02 -13.91
C SER A 35 -9.53 -4.70 -13.23
N GLN A 36 -10.43 -4.77 -12.26
CA GLN A 36 -10.85 -3.58 -11.50
C GLN A 36 -9.70 -2.99 -10.70
N LEU A 37 -8.92 -3.83 -9.99
CA LEU A 37 -7.80 -3.38 -9.19
C LEU A 37 -6.70 -2.78 -10.07
N TYR A 38 -6.29 -3.47 -11.15
CA TYR A 38 -5.25 -3.00 -12.06
C TYR A 38 -5.61 -1.66 -12.70
N THR A 39 -6.82 -1.54 -13.24
CA THR A 39 -7.32 -0.29 -13.83
C THR A 39 -7.29 0.85 -12.81
N SER A 40 -7.77 0.60 -11.61
CA SER A 40 -7.77 1.61 -10.55
C SER A 40 -6.38 2.03 -10.12
N ILE A 41 -5.42 1.10 -10.05
CA ILE A 41 -4.02 1.41 -9.75
C ILE A 41 -3.44 2.29 -10.86
N CYS A 42 -3.63 1.96 -12.13
CA CYS A 42 -3.11 2.75 -13.25
C CYS A 42 -3.65 4.18 -13.22
N LEU A 43 -4.97 4.34 -13.07
CA LEU A 43 -5.61 5.66 -13.02
C LEU A 43 -5.11 6.49 -11.83
N PHE A 44 -5.00 5.87 -10.66
CA PHE A 44 -4.54 6.58 -9.46
C PHE A 44 -3.04 6.88 -9.50
N SER A 45 -2.24 6.02 -10.13
CA SER A 45 -0.80 6.29 -10.38
C SER A 45 -0.62 7.52 -11.27
N ASP A 46 -1.41 7.63 -12.32
CA ASP A 46 -1.36 8.78 -13.23
C ASP A 46 -1.78 10.07 -12.52
N PHE A 47 -2.79 10.00 -11.67
CA PHE A 47 -3.19 11.12 -10.83
C PHE A 47 -2.04 11.53 -9.88
N LEU A 48 -1.45 10.60 -9.13
CA LEU A 48 -0.34 10.89 -8.21
C LEU A 48 0.88 11.46 -8.94
N ARG A 49 1.21 10.93 -10.12
CA ARG A 49 2.33 11.44 -10.94
C ARG A 49 2.09 12.88 -11.39
N LYS A 50 0.86 13.23 -11.76
CA LYS A 50 0.50 14.61 -12.13
C LYS A 50 0.53 15.55 -10.94
N MET A 51 0.05 15.10 -9.78
CA MET A 51 -0.04 15.93 -8.57
C MET A 51 1.29 16.08 -7.84
N CYS A 52 2.01 14.98 -7.62
CA CYS A 52 3.22 14.96 -6.81
C CYS A 52 4.51 15.02 -7.65
N GLY A 53 4.45 14.63 -8.93
CA GLY A 53 5.63 14.28 -9.71
C GLY A 53 6.17 12.92 -9.27
N ASN A 54 7.49 12.82 -9.07
CA ASN A 54 8.15 11.58 -8.69
C ASN A 54 9.01 11.74 -7.43
N ARG A 55 9.38 10.60 -6.82
CA ARG A 55 10.29 10.50 -5.67
C ARG A 55 9.81 11.18 -4.40
N VAL A 56 8.51 11.48 -4.30
CA VAL A 56 7.89 12.07 -3.12
C VAL A 56 7.57 10.99 -2.08
N LYS A 57 7.84 11.27 -0.82
CA LYS A 57 7.43 10.44 0.31
C LYS A 57 5.94 10.64 0.57
N ILE A 58 5.13 9.59 0.39
CA ILE A 58 3.68 9.63 0.60
C ILE A 58 3.30 8.66 1.72
N ALA A 59 2.85 9.21 2.85
CA ALA A 59 2.26 8.39 3.91
C ALA A 59 0.95 7.77 3.43
N LEU A 60 0.76 6.48 3.72
CA LEU A 60 -0.48 5.76 3.43
C LEU A 60 -1.15 5.35 4.73
N VAL A 61 -2.34 5.89 5.00
CA VAL A 61 -3.12 5.65 6.21
C VAL A 61 -4.53 5.19 5.82
N ALA A 62 -4.75 3.91 5.91
CA ALA A 62 -6.02 3.26 5.62
C ALA A 62 -6.11 1.91 6.37
N PRO A 63 -7.31 1.39 6.66
CA PRO A 63 -7.48 0.03 7.15
C PRO A 63 -7.15 -0.98 6.04
N ASN A 64 -6.94 -2.24 6.43
CA ASN A 64 -6.77 -3.32 5.44
C ASN A 64 -7.98 -3.36 4.50
N GLY A 65 -7.71 -3.37 3.20
CA GLY A 65 -8.78 -3.38 2.20
C GLY A 65 -8.31 -2.94 0.82
N TYR A 66 -9.29 -2.84 -0.07
CA TYR A 66 -9.07 -2.40 -1.44
C TYR A 66 -8.39 -1.03 -1.52
N ILE A 67 -8.84 -0.04 -0.70
CA ILE A 67 -8.29 1.32 -0.66
C ILE A 67 -6.79 1.29 -0.33
N TRP A 68 -6.40 0.50 0.68
CA TRP A 68 -5.01 0.38 1.09
C TRP A 68 -4.15 -0.23 -0.03
N ILE A 69 -4.60 -1.36 -0.60
CA ILE A 69 -3.86 -2.06 -1.67
C ILE A 69 -3.73 -1.16 -2.89
N LYS A 70 -4.84 -0.56 -3.34
CA LYS A 70 -4.83 0.42 -4.44
C LYS A 70 -3.85 1.55 -4.16
N GLY A 71 -3.90 2.16 -2.97
CA GLY A 71 -3.02 3.27 -2.58
C GLY A 71 -1.54 2.89 -2.62
N PHE A 72 -1.17 1.76 -2.01
CA PHE A 72 0.21 1.29 -1.94
C PHE A 72 0.82 1.08 -3.33
N PHE A 73 0.14 0.30 -4.18
CA PHE A 73 0.64 0.04 -5.53
C PHE A 73 0.63 1.28 -6.42
N SER A 74 -0.35 2.17 -6.25
CA SER A 74 -0.40 3.41 -7.03
C SER A 74 0.73 4.37 -6.67
N ILE A 75 1.09 4.49 -5.40
CA ILE A 75 2.23 5.29 -4.96
C ILE A 75 3.51 4.77 -5.61
N ILE A 76 3.77 3.46 -5.53
CA ILE A 76 4.97 2.85 -6.12
C ILE A 76 4.97 2.97 -7.64
N ASN A 77 3.84 2.69 -8.29
CA ASN A 77 3.73 2.76 -9.75
C ASN A 77 3.80 4.19 -10.31
N SER A 78 3.57 5.21 -9.49
CA SER A 78 3.78 6.61 -9.84
C SER A 78 5.23 7.09 -9.67
N ASP A 79 6.16 6.19 -9.36
CA ASP A 79 7.56 6.48 -9.01
C ASP A 79 7.70 7.34 -7.74
N ASN A 80 6.77 7.17 -6.81
CA ASN A 80 6.80 7.77 -5.47
C ASN A 80 7.12 6.70 -4.42
N VAL A 81 7.35 7.13 -3.18
CA VAL A 81 7.77 6.24 -2.09
C VAL A 81 6.62 6.06 -1.10
N ALA A 82 6.11 4.84 -1.01
CA ALA A 82 5.04 4.49 -0.10
C ALA A 82 5.56 4.38 1.34
N ILE A 83 4.89 5.04 2.28
CA ILE A 83 5.18 4.96 3.71
C ILE A 83 3.93 4.50 4.44
N PRO A 84 3.75 3.18 4.59
CA PRO A 84 2.64 2.63 5.36
C PRO A 84 2.69 3.05 6.82
N ILE A 85 1.62 3.64 7.31
CA ILE A 85 1.48 4.06 8.70
C ILE A 85 0.24 3.40 9.30
N ASP A 86 0.35 2.98 10.55
CA ASP A 86 -0.76 2.40 11.31
C ASP A 86 -1.91 3.42 11.42
N HIS A 87 -3.08 3.04 10.90
CA HIS A 87 -4.29 3.86 10.98
C HIS A 87 -4.87 3.97 12.41
N GLY A 88 -4.42 3.12 13.34
CA GLY A 88 -4.79 3.17 14.75
C GLY A 88 -4.00 4.18 15.58
N LEU A 89 -3.01 4.87 15.01
CA LEU A 89 -2.26 5.91 15.70
C LEU A 89 -3.15 7.12 16.01
N ASN A 90 -2.93 7.71 17.19
CA ASN A 90 -3.54 9.00 17.51
C ASN A 90 -2.92 10.14 16.67
N TYR A 91 -3.60 11.27 16.62
CA TYR A 91 -3.18 12.43 15.83
C TYR A 91 -1.76 12.91 16.18
N GLU A 92 -1.43 13.02 17.46
CA GLU A 92 -0.15 13.53 17.94
C GLU A 92 1.02 12.66 17.44
N LYS A 93 0.86 11.35 17.52
CA LYS A 93 1.88 10.39 17.06
C LYS A 93 2.01 10.37 15.56
N LEU A 94 0.91 10.48 14.82
CA LEU A 94 0.92 10.61 13.37
C LEU A 94 1.71 11.86 12.95
N ILE A 95 1.41 13.03 13.53
CA ILE A 95 2.10 14.28 13.20
C ILE A 95 3.59 14.23 13.58
N GLU A 96 3.93 13.61 14.72
CA GLU A 96 5.32 13.40 15.13
C GLU A 96 6.10 12.65 14.04
N ILE A 97 5.57 11.52 13.56
CA ILE A 97 6.20 10.72 12.49
C ILE A 97 6.32 11.52 11.19
N LEU A 98 5.25 12.18 10.76
CA LEU A 98 5.25 12.96 9.52
C LEU A 98 6.31 14.08 9.54
N LYS A 99 6.47 14.75 10.69
CA LYS A 99 7.48 15.81 10.88
C LYS A 99 8.90 15.25 11.00
N GLU A 100 9.11 14.21 11.81
CA GLU A 100 10.44 13.60 12.03
C GLU A 100 11.05 13.11 10.72
N PHE A 101 10.24 12.51 9.84
CA PHE A 101 10.70 11.94 8.56
C PHE A 101 10.47 12.87 7.36
N HIS A 102 10.09 14.13 7.59
CA HIS A 102 9.83 15.12 6.53
C HIS A 102 8.86 14.61 5.47
N ILE A 103 7.73 14.07 5.91
CA ILE A 103 6.67 13.57 5.03
C ILE A 103 5.63 14.68 4.90
N ARG A 104 5.48 15.23 3.70
CA ARG A 104 4.59 16.36 3.42
C ARG A 104 3.29 15.96 2.71
N VAL A 105 3.17 14.72 2.28
CA VAL A 105 1.99 14.21 1.60
C VAL A 105 1.45 12.99 2.32
N ILE A 106 0.16 12.99 2.60
CA ILE A 106 -0.56 11.85 3.18
C ILE A 106 -1.72 11.44 2.27
N LEU A 107 -1.75 10.18 1.91
CA LEU A 107 -2.87 9.51 1.29
C LEU A 107 -3.69 8.83 2.39
N ILE A 108 -4.89 9.33 2.65
CA ILE A 108 -5.70 8.88 3.79
C ILE A 108 -7.09 8.41 3.33
N ASP A 109 -7.57 7.32 3.92
CA ASP A 109 -8.96 6.92 3.77
C ASP A 109 -9.85 7.80 4.66
N PRO A 110 -10.76 8.60 4.09
CA PRO A 110 -11.60 9.52 4.86
C PRO A 110 -12.61 8.81 5.77
N SER A 111 -12.82 7.51 5.61
CA SER A 111 -13.74 6.74 6.46
C SER A 111 -13.23 6.54 7.89
N ILE A 112 -11.92 6.74 8.13
CA ILE A 112 -11.29 6.51 9.43
C ILE A 112 -10.94 7.78 10.20
N VAL A 113 -11.17 8.95 9.62
CA VAL A 113 -10.86 10.24 10.22
C VAL A 113 -12.01 11.21 9.97
N ASP A 114 -12.26 12.08 10.92
CA ASP A 114 -13.22 13.17 10.75
C ASP A 114 -12.58 14.39 10.04
N GLU A 115 -13.43 15.28 9.56
CA GLU A 115 -12.99 16.49 8.85
C GLU A 115 -12.14 17.42 9.74
N GLU A 116 -12.33 17.40 11.05
CA GLU A 116 -11.55 18.20 11.99
C GLU A 116 -10.10 17.73 12.03
N ILE A 117 -9.87 16.42 12.06
CA ILE A 117 -8.53 15.85 12.01
C ILE A 117 -7.85 16.16 10.68
N ILE A 118 -8.57 16.03 9.56
CA ILE A 118 -8.05 16.40 8.24
C ILE A 118 -7.63 17.88 8.22
N ARG A 119 -8.46 18.76 8.76
CA ARG A 119 -8.13 20.19 8.86
C ARG A 119 -6.89 20.44 9.71
N LYS A 120 -6.76 19.77 10.85
CA LYS A 120 -5.58 19.87 11.73
C LYS A 120 -4.30 19.42 11.01
N ILE A 121 -4.36 18.30 10.27
CA ILE A 121 -3.23 17.80 9.47
C ILE A 121 -2.79 18.87 8.44
N LYS A 122 -3.74 19.49 7.75
CA LYS A 122 -3.46 20.55 6.76
C LYS A 122 -2.83 21.80 7.39
N LEU A 123 -3.23 22.18 8.61
CA LEU A 123 -2.66 23.32 9.35
C LEU A 123 -1.18 23.07 9.71
N GLU A 124 -0.75 21.82 9.79
CA GLU A 124 0.68 21.46 9.96
C GLU A 124 1.49 21.55 8.66
N GLY A 125 0.86 22.02 7.57
CA GLY A 125 1.48 22.15 6.26
C GLY A 125 1.65 20.82 5.52
N ILE A 126 0.83 19.82 5.84
CA ILE A 126 0.80 18.51 5.20
C ILE A 126 -0.34 18.48 4.21
N TYR A 127 -0.05 18.05 2.98
CA TYR A 127 -1.02 17.88 1.91
C TYR A 127 -1.79 16.56 2.06
N VAL A 128 -3.11 16.66 2.08
CA VAL A 128 -3.99 15.50 2.25
C VAL A 128 -4.61 15.11 0.92
N ILE A 129 -4.36 13.87 0.51
CA ILE A 129 -5.00 13.26 -0.66
C ILE A 129 -6.06 12.27 -0.17
N ASN A 130 -7.28 12.41 -0.67
CA ASN A 130 -8.34 11.47 -0.39
C ASN A 130 -8.15 10.19 -1.22
N ALA A 131 -8.01 9.06 -0.54
CA ALA A 131 -7.74 7.77 -1.18
C ALA A 131 -8.93 7.17 -1.94
N GLN A 132 -10.16 7.68 -1.72
CA GLN A 132 -11.36 7.15 -2.38
C GLN A 132 -11.63 7.79 -3.74
N ASN A 133 -11.53 9.12 -3.85
CA ASN A 133 -12.10 9.87 -4.96
C ASN A 133 -11.11 10.72 -5.78
N PHE A 134 -9.81 10.52 -5.64
CA PHE A 134 -8.77 11.23 -6.40
C PHE A 134 -8.82 12.78 -6.25
N VAL A 135 -9.22 13.27 -5.10
CA VAL A 135 -9.26 14.71 -4.83
C VAL A 135 -8.03 15.12 -4.03
N ALA A 136 -7.34 16.14 -4.52
CA ALA A 136 -6.24 16.79 -3.84
C ALA A 136 -6.27 18.30 -4.13
N GLU A 137 -5.67 19.07 -3.24
CA GLU A 137 -5.38 20.48 -3.45
C GLU A 137 -4.09 20.65 -4.26
N ASP A 138 -3.85 21.85 -4.82
CA ASP A 138 -2.58 22.13 -5.51
C ASP A 138 -1.40 21.91 -4.57
N LEU A 139 -0.50 21.00 -4.97
CA LEU A 139 0.68 20.65 -4.18
C LEU A 139 1.85 21.58 -4.53
N ARG A 140 2.48 22.17 -3.52
CA ARG A 140 3.72 22.92 -3.65
C ARG A 140 4.82 22.19 -2.89
N LEU A 141 5.45 21.24 -3.58
CA LEU A 141 6.50 20.38 -3.02
C LEU A 141 7.86 20.98 -3.30
N ALA A 142 8.71 21.04 -2.25
CA ALA A 142 10.09 21.45 -2.36
C ALA A 142 11.00 20.25 -2.71
N GLU A 143 12.25 20.52 -3.07
CA GLU A 143 13.24 19.48 -3.35
C GLU A 143 13.43 18.53 -2.15
N ASN A 144 13.44 19.07 -0.94
CA ASN A 144 13.59 18.31 0.30
C ASN A 144 12.40 17.36 0.61
N ASP A 145 11.26 17.53 -0.07
CA ASP A 145 10.12 16.61 0.04
C ASP A 145 10.35 15.31 -0.75
N ARG A 146 11.40 15.26 -1.56
CA ARG A 146 11.79 14.12 -2.40
C ARG A 146 12.88 13.31 -1.73
N ILE A 147 13.00 12.06 -2.15
CA ILE A 147 14.06 11.16 -1.69
C ILE A 147 15.11 11.00 -2.79
N GLU A 148 16.39 11.10 -2.44
CA GLU A 148 17.50 10.93 -3.39
C GLU A 148 17.73 9.46 -3.75
N GLU A 149 17.46 8.52 -2.81
CA GLU A 149 17.68 7.08 -3.03
C GLU A 149 16.76 6.55 -4.12
N ARG A 150 17.32 6.34 -5.30
CA ARG A 150 16.57 5.97 -6.51
C ARG A 150 15.90 4.60 -6.45
N GLU A 151 16.47 3.67 -5.70
CA GLU A 151 15.91 2.31 -5.59
C GLU A 151 14.85 2.20 -4.50
N CYS A 152 14.68 3.20 -3.63
CA CYS A 152 13.67 3.15 -2.58
C CYS A 152 12.26 3.31 -3.16
N SER A 153 11.38 2.36 -2.87
CA SER A 153 9.97 2.37 -3.28
C SER A 153 9.01 2.32 -2.10
N ALA A 154 9.46 1.83 -0.96
CA ALA A 154 8.68 1.86 0.27
C ALA A 154 9.59 2.07 1.48
N ILE A 155 9.05 2.69 2.54
CA ILE A 155 9.71 2.85 3.83
C ILE A 155 8.81 2.30 4.90
N TYR A 156 9.33 1.35 5.69
CA TYR A 156 8.65 0.78 6.84
C TYR A 156 9.31 1.23 8.13
N PHE A 157 8.49 1.54 9.13
CA PHE A 157 9.00 1.88 10.45
C PHE A 157 9.09 0.66 11.34
N THR A 158 10.20 0.55 12.07
CA THR A 158 10.37 -0.44 13.12
C THR A 158 10.51 0.27 14.46
N SER A 159 9.88 -0.28 15.51
CA SER A 159 10.08 0.19 16.89
C SER A 159 11.50 -0.18 17.32
N GLY A 160 12.40 0.80 17.31
CA GLY A 160 13.75 0.61 17.83
C GLY A 160 13.71 0.36 19.35
N THR A 161 14.68 -0.42 19.85
CA THR A 161 14.87 -0.67 21.30
C THR A 161 15.08 0.61 22.12
N THR A 162 15.35 1.74 21.46
CA THR A 162 15.55 3.05 22.07
C THR A 162 14.29 3.93 22.07
N GLY A 163 13.13 3.41 21.70
CA GLY A 163 11.88 4.16 21.59
C GLY A 163 11.78 5.10 20.38
N LYS A 164 12.82 5.21 19.55
CA LYS A 164 12.79 5.96 18.30
C LYS A 164 12.47 5.05 17.13
N TYR A 165 11.69 5.56 16.19
CA TYR A 165 11.42 4.84 14.94
C TYR A 165 12.69 4.75 14.09
N LYS A 166 12.90 3.57 13.50
CA LYS A 166 13.92 3.38 12.47
C LYS A 166 13.21 3.18 11.13
N ALA A 167 13.62 3.94 10.13
CA ALA A 167 13.12 3.84 8.77
C ALA A 167 13.92 2.80 7.99
N VAL A 168 13.24 1.79 7.47
CA VAL A 168 13.83 0.74 6.63
C VAL A 168 13.37 0.96 5.20
N MET A 169 14.31 1.29 4.31
CA MET A 169 14.06 1.48 2.88
C MET A 169 14.01 0.13 2.16
N ILE A 170 13.00 -0.04 1.30
CA ILE A 170 12.76 -1.26 0.53
C ILE A 170 12.63 -0.89 -0.95
N SER A 171 13.39 -1.58 -1.80
CA SER A 171 13.28 -1.44 -3.25
C SER A 171 12.22 -2.38 -3.84
N GLN A 172 11.73 -2.09 -5.05
CA GLN A 172 10.87 -3.02 -5.80
C GLN A 172 11.57 -4.37 -6.01
N ARG A 173 12.88 -4.34 -6.25
CA ARG A 173 13.69 -5.56 -6.38
C ARG A 173 13.65 -6.41 -5.11
N ASN A 174 13.71 -5.80 -3.91
CA ASN A 174 13.57 -6.56 -2.66
C ASN A 174 12.21 -7.24 -2.58
N LEU A 175 11.13 -6.55 -2.94
CA LEU A 175 9.77 -7.09 -2.93
C LEU A 175 9.65 -8.28 -3.88
N ILE A 176 10.14 -8.16 -5.11
CA ILE A 176 10.10 -9.21 -6.15
C ILE A 176 10.93 -10.43 -5.72
N GLN A 177 12.16 -10.22 -5.25
CA GLN A 177 13.04 -11.32 -4.83
C GLN A 177 12.46 -12.08 -3.63
N ASN A 178 11.79 -11.39 -2.71
CA ASN A 178 11.07 -12.05 -1.62
C ASN A 178 9.92 -12.92 -2.13
N CYS A 179 9.12 -12.44 -3.10
CA CYS A 179 8.08 -13.26 -3.72
C CYS A 179 8.63 -14.55 -4.32
N ILE A 180 9.71 -14.44 -5.10
CA ILE A 180 10.36 -15.60 -5.73
C ILE A 180 10.89 -16.58 -4.66
N SER A 181 11.45 -16.05 -3.58
CA SER A 181 11.95 -16.87 -2.46
C SER A 181 10.80 -17.59 -1.74
N ILE A 182 9.70 -16.90 -1.45
CA ILE A 182 8.49 -17.48 -0.84
C ILE A 182 7.95 -18.60 -1.73
N ASP A 183 7.80 -18.33 -3.03
CA ASP A 183 7.28 -19.30 -4.00
C ASP A 183 8.16 -20.56 -4.09
N SER A 184 9.49 -20.42 -3.99
CA SER A 184 10.40 -21.55 -4.01
C SER A 184 10.20 -22.53 -2.85
N ILE A 185 9.68 -22.03 -1.72
CA ILE A 185 9.45 -22.80 -0.48
C ILE A 185 8.01 -23.28 -0.40
N LEU A 186 7.03 -22.37 -0.49
CA LEU A 186 5.63 -22.68 -0.23
C LEU A 186 4.94 -23.36 -1.41
N ARG A 187 5.27 -22.97 -2.64
CA ARG A 187 4.71 -23.54 -3.88
C ARG A 187 3.19 -23.67 -3.87
N PHE A 188 2.50 -22.63 -3.35
CA PHE A 188 1.05 -22.61 -3.32
C PHE A 188 0.50 -22.61 -4.74
N LYS A 189 -0.68 -23.17 -4.89
CA LYS A 189 -1.39 -23.16 -6.17
C LYS A 189 -2.21 -21.87 -6.29
N ARG A 190 -2.50 -21.48 -7.52
CA ARG A 190 -3.33 -20.32 -7.84
C ARG A 190 -4.72 -20.35 -7.17
N GLU A 191 -5.31 -21.53 -7.07
CA GLU A 191 -6.65 -21.74 -6.47
C GLU A 191 -6.68 -21.49 -4.96
N CYS A 192 -5.52 -21.22 -4.34
CA CYS A 192 -5.47 -20.87 -2.93
C CYS A 192 -6.14 -19.52 -2.68
N VAL A 193 -6.79 -19.45 -1.53
CA VAL A 193 -7.27 -18.20 -0.94
C VAL A 193 -6.37 -17.90 0.25
N LEU A 194 -5.70 -16.75 0.20
CA LEU A 194 -4.85 -16.31 1.30
C LEU A 194 -5.69 -15.46 2.26
N LEU A 195 -5.79 -15.92 3.50
CA LEU A 195 -6.53 -15.20 4.53
C LEU A 195 -5.62 -14.17 5.21
N ASN A 196 -5.93 -12.89 5.01
CA ASN A 196 -5.23 -11.81 5.69
C ASN A 196 -5.91 -11.47 7.01
N VAL A 197 -5.13 -11.48 8.07
CA VAL A 197 -5.51 -11.06 9.43
C VAL A 197 -4.52 -10.07 10.03
N LEU A 198 -3.36 -9.88 9.40
CA LEU A 198 -2.32 -8.99 9.87
C LEU A 198 -2.48 -7.60 9.23
N PRO A 199 -2.16 -6.51 9.96
CA PRO A 199 -2.20 -5.18 9.40
C PRO A 199 -1.23 -4.99 8.22
N PHE A 200 -1.69 -4.40 7.12
CA PHE A 200 -0.87 -4.18 5.92
C PHE A 200 0.28 -3.18 6.10
N HIS A 201 0.24 -2.35 7.13
CA HIS A 201 1.37 -1.50 7.47
C HIS A 201 2.59 -2.28 8.01
N HIS A 202 2.45 -3.59 8.26
CA HIS A 202 3.58 -4.48 8.52
C HIS A 202 4.10 -5.12 7.23
N SER A 203 5.42 -5.08 7.03
CA SER A 203 6.07 -5.60 5.81
C SER A 203 5.79 -7.08 5.55
N PHE A 204 5.59 -7.90 6.58
CA PHE A 204 5.25 -9.30 6.43
C PHE A 204 3.89 -9.49 5.75
N ALA A 205 2.85 -8.78 6.23
CA ALA A 205 1.50 -8.92 5.68
C ALA A 205 1.43 -8.51 4.20
N ILE A 206 2.02 -7.38 3.84
CA ILE A 206 2.03 -6.95 2.42
C ILE A 206 2.76 -7.95 1.53
N MET A 207 3.86 -8.53 2.02
CA MET A 207 4.63 -9.49 1.24
C MET A 207 3.91 -10.83 1.07
N CYS A 208 3.48 -11.45 2.17
CA CYS A 208 2.97 -12.82 2.16
C CYS A 208 1.50 -12.88 1.76
N ASP A 209 0.68 -11.90 2.17
CA ASP A 209 -0.76 -11.97 1.94
C ASP A 209 -1.18 -11.22 0.68
N VAL A 210 -0.43 -10.19 0.25
CA VAL A 210 -0.84 -9.34 -0.88
C VAL A 210 0.03 -9.59 -2.10
N ILE A 211 1.33 -9.26 -2.03
CA ILE A 211 2.20 -9.33 -3.22
C ILE A 211 2.35 -10.78 -3.70
N TYR A 212 2.50 -11.72 -2.78
CA TYR A 212 2.61 -13.14 -3.13
C TYR A 212 1.29 -13.69 -3.70
N ALA A 213 0.13 -13.29 -3.16
CA ALA A 213 -1.16 -13.65 -3.74
C ALA A 213 -1.29 -13.17 -5.19
N MET A 214 -0.90 -11.92 -5.46
CA MET A 214 -0.91 -11.36 -6.81
C MET A 214 0.07 -12.08 -7.75
N TYR A 215 1.25 -12.43 -7.24
CA TYR A 215 2.24 -13.24 -7.98
C TYR A 215 1.69 -14.60 -8.41
N LEU A 216 0.87 -15.23 -7.57
CA LEU A 216 0.21 -16.51 -7.86
C LEU A 216 -1.04 -16.36 -8.75
N GLY A 217 -1.65 -15.20 -8.84
CA GLY A 217 -3.00 -15.02 -9.39
C GLY A 217 -4.10 -15.54 -8.44
N ALA A 218 -3.82 -15.57 -7.13
CA ALA A 218 -4.71 -16.07 -6.08
C ALA A 218 -5.67 -14.99 -5.55
N THR A 219 -6.60 -15.37 -4.68
CA THR A 219 -7.53 -14.45 -4.01
C THR A 219 -7.03 -14.13 -2.61
N ILE A 220 -7.12 -12.86 -2.22
CA ILE A 220 -6.88 -12.37 -0.86
C ILE A 220 -8.24 -12.23 -0.18
N CYS A 221 -8.46 -12.98 0.88
CA CYS A 221 -9.62 -12.81 1.76
C CYS A 221 -9.21 -11.93 2.94
N ILE A 222 -9.76 -10.72 3.02
CA ILE A 222 -9.44 -9.78 4.09
C ILE A 222 -10.51 -9.92 5.17
N SER A 223 -10.07 -10.30 6.37
CA SER A 223 -10.92 -10.46 7.55
C SER A 223 -10.41 -9.63 8.70
N ASP A 224 -11.31 -9.10 9.51
CA ASP A 224 -10.93 -8.61 10.82
C ASP A 224 -10.83 -9.79 11.81
N LEU A 225 -10.00 -9.61 12.85
CA LEU A 225 -9.81 -10.65 13.87
C LEU A 225 -11.11 -11.02 14.62
N LYS A 226 -12.11 -10.12 14.65
CA LYS A 226 -13.39 -10.34 15.34
C LYS A 226 -14.28 -11.35 14.60
N ASN A 227 -14.13 -11.42 13.26
CA ASN A 227 -14.91 -12.31 12.40
C ASN A 227 -14.08 -13.50 11.88
N PHE A 228 -12.87 -13.69 12.40
CA PHE A 228 -11.92 -14.70 11.93
C PHE A 228 -12.51 -16.11 11.90
N GLU A 229 -13.16 -16.55 12.99
CA GLU A 229 -13.78 -17.90 13.05
C GLU A 229 -14.91 -18.08 12.03
N GLN A 230 -15.70 -17.03 11.77
CA GLN A 230 -16.78 -17.08 10.78
C GLN A 230 -16.27 -17.14 9.35
N ASN A 231 -15.13 -16.51 9.08
CA ASN A 231 -14.52 -16.46 7.74
C ASN A 231 -13.68 -17.69 7.41
N LEU A 232 -13.31 -18.52 8.41
CA LEU A 232 -12.64 -19.80 8.17
C LEU A 232 -13.59 -20.90 7.66
N VAL A 233 -14.89 -20.74 7.84
CA VAL A 233 -15.92 -21.77 7.54
C VAL A 233 -16.70 -21.43 6.26
N ALA A 234 -16.54 -20.23 5.71
CA ALA A 234 -17.19 -19.77 4.49
C ALA A 234 -16.30 -19.96 3.25
#